data_b3e0370fca3a1b34a78132a4696a1d59
#
_entry.id   b3e0370fca3a1b34a78132a4696a1d59
#
_cell.length_a   1.000
_cell.length_b   1.000
_cell.length_c   1.000
_cell.angle_alpha   90.00
_cell.angle_beta   90.00
_cell.angle_gamma   90.00
#
_symmetry.space_group_name_H-M   'P 1'
#
loop_
_entity.id
_entity.type
_entity.pdbx_description
1 polymer ?
#
loop_
_entity_poly.entity_id
_entity_poly.type
_entity_poly.pdbx_seq_one_letter_code
_entity_poly.pdbx_strand_id
1 'polypeptide(L)'
;MRYIRRAQPEDLNRIAEIEVFCYRLNFYPIFREDAFYFGEFQVANRIGANREHLDELLVYDDGVVKGFLRVADSEIKKLFVEPVLQGSGIGAKLLKYAVEQENARFLWALEKNEKAIAFYHRHGFRTTEERKFEEGTTEYLVRMELSR
;
A
#
# COMPACT_ATOMS: atom_id res chain seq x y z
N MET A 1 9.45 15.36 6.25
CA MET A 1 9.26 15.48 4.80
C MET A 1 7.95 16.18 4.52
N ARG A 2 7.97 17.04 3.56
CA ARG A 2 6.83 17.90 3.27
C ARG A 2 5.62 17.10 2.80
N TYR A 3 4.45 17.48 3.28
CA TYR A 3 3.16 16.89 2.95
C TYR A 3 2.86 15.52 3.56
N ILE A 4 3.84 14.86 4.16
CA ILE A 4 3.59 13.56 4.79
C ILE A 4 3.47 13.76 6.29
N ARG A 5 2.37 13.25 6.86
CA ARG A 5 2.07 13.40 8.28
C ARG A 5 1.36 12.17 8.81
N ARG A 6 1.30 12.04 10.14
CA ARG A 6 0.52 10.97 10.77
C ARG A 6 -0.96 11.13 10.42
N ALA A 7 -1.63 10.01 10.20
CA ALA A 7 -3.05 10.02 9.93
C ALA A 7 -3.84 10.39 11.20
N GLN A 8 -4.95 11.08 10.99
CA GLN A 8 -5.90 11.42 12.05
C GLN A 8 -7.21 10.68 11.78
N PRO A 9 -8.10 10.56 12.78
CA PRO A 9 -9.38 9.88 12.54
C PRO A 9 -10.17 10.43 11.35
N GLU A 10 -10.07 11.73 11.10
CA GLU A 10 -10.74 12.38 9.98
C GLU A 10 -10.25 11.90 8.62
N ASP A 11 -9.05 11.31 8.56
CA ASP A 11 -8.46 10.81 7.31
C ASP A 11 -8.96 9.42 6.92
N LEU A 12 -9.61 8.70 7.83
CA LEU A 12 -9.95 7.30 7.62
C LEU A 12 -10.87 7.09 6.42
N ASN A 13 -11.77 8.02 6.16
CA ASN A 13 -12.65 7.92 5.00
C ASN A 13 -11.86 7.95 3.68
N ARG A 14 -10.92 8.90 3.56
CA ARG A 14 -10.08 8.99 2.35
C ARG A 14 -9.12 7.81 2.23
N ILE A 15 -8.54 7.37 3.34
CA ILE A 15 -7.66 6.20 3.34
C ILE A 15 -8.43 4.98 2.82
N ALA A 16 -9.63 4.75 3.35
CA ALA A 16 -10.46 3.62 2.92
C ALA A 16 -10.83 3.71 1.44
N GLU A 17 -11.12 4.91 0.96
CA GLU A 17 -11.48 5.14 -0.43
C GLU A 17 -10.31 4.82 -1.36
N ILE A 18 -9.13 5.34 -1.05
CA ILE A 18 -7.92 5.06 -1.82
C ILE A 18 -7.61 3.55 -1.81
N GLU A 19 -7.71 2.94 -0.65
CA GLU A 19 -7.44 1.50 -0.49
C GLU A 19 -8.37 0.66 -1.36
N VAL A 20 -9.66 0.92 -1.28
CA VAL A 20 -10.66 0.13 -2.03
C VAL A 20 -10.46 0.30 -3.54
N PHE A 21 -10.25 1.52 -4.00
CA PHE A 21 -10.09 1.78 -5.44
C PHE A 21 -8.79 1.17 -5.97
N CYS A 22 -7.71 1.26 -5.20
CA CYS A 22 -6.44 0.65 -5.61
C CYS A 22 -6.51 -0.88 -5.63
N TYR A 23 -7.22 -1.50 -4.69
CA TYR A 23 -7.42 -2.94 -4.68
C TYR A 23 -8.19 -3.40 -5.92
N ARG A 24 -9.24 -2.67 -6.29
CA ARG A 24 -10.00 -2.98 -7.49
C ARG A 24 -9.18 -2.83 -8.76
N LEU A 25 -8.35 -1.79 -8.80
CA LEU A 25 -7.50 -1.53 -9.96
C LEU A 25 -6.39 -2.56 -10.10
N ASN A 26 -5.72 -2.90 -9.00
CA ASN A 26 -4.48 -3.69 -9.04
C ASN A 26 -4.70 -5.18 -8.79
N PHE A 27 -5.65 -5.53 -7.94
CA PHE A 27 -5.79 -6.91 -7.47
C PHE A 27 -6.99 -7.63 -8.05
N TYR A 28 -8.08 -6.94 -8.30
CA TYR A 28 -9.25 -7.58 -8.92
C TYR A 28 -8.88 -8.29 -10.24
N PRO A 29 -8.09 -7.68 -11.14
CA PRO A 29 -7.71 -8.39 -12.37
C PRO A 29 -6.98 -9.71 -12.14
N ILE A 30 -6.33 -9.86 -10.99
CA ILE A 30 -5.59 -11.08 -10.62
C ILE A 30 -6.53 -12.12 -10.02
N PHE A 31 -7.33 -11.72 -9.04
CA PHE A 31 -8.13 -12.65 -8.25
C PHE A 31 -9.54 -12.88 -8.80
N ARG A 32 -10.16 -11.86 -9.40
CA ARG A 32 -11.49 -11.87 -10.03
C ARG A 32 -12.59 -12.40 -9.11
N GLU A 33 -12.55 -12.05 -7.85
CA GLU A 33 -13.53 -12.46 -6.84
C GLU A 33 -14.53 -11.34 -6.57
N ASP A 34 -15.62 -11.32 -7.31
CA ASP A 34 -16.64 -10.27 -7.23
C ASP A 34 -17.18 -10.11 -5.81
N ALA A 35 -17.48 -11.23 -5.14
CA ALA A 35 -18.06 -11.17 -3.79
C ALA A 35 -17.14 -10.44 -2.81
N PHE A 36 -15.83 -10.67 -2.90
CA PHE A 36 -14.88 -9.99 -2.05
C PHE A 36 -14.72 -8.53 -2.44
N TYR A 37 -14.38 -8.26 -3.71
CA TYR A 37 -13.98 -6.89 -4.11
C TYR A 37 -15.14 -5.91 -4.19
N PHE A 38 -16.35 -6.40 -4.43
CA PHE A 38 -17.53 -5.54 -4.57
C PHE A 38 -18.57 -5.78 -3.48
N GLY A 39 -18.42 -6.83 -2.69
CA GLY A 39 -19.34 -7.15 -1.60
C GLY A 39 -18.76 -6.86 -0.22
N GLU A 40 -17.62 -7.47 0.10
CA GLU A 40 -17.02 -7.36 1.42
C GLU A 40 -16.06 -6.18 1.56
N PHE A 41 -15.24 -5.93 0.54
CA PHE A 41 -14.18 -4.92 0.60
C PHE A 41 -14.70 -3.58 0.13
N GLN A 42 -15.48 -2.94 1.00
CA GLN A 42 -16.11 -1.65 0.72
C GLN A 42 -15.59 -0.57 1.65
N VAL A 43 -15.73 0.69 1.22
CA VAL A 43 -15.23 1.84 1.98
C VAL A 43 -15.69 1.80 3.44
N ALA A 44 -16.98 1.59 3.67
CA ALA A 44 -17.54 1.57 5.02
C ALA A 44 -16.87 0.53 5.92
N ASN A 45 -16.56 -0.64 5.37
CA ASN A 45 -15.91 -1.72 6.12
C ASN A 45 -14.44 -1.41 6.42
N ARG A 46 -13.78 -0.70 5.51
CA ARG A 46 -12.36 -0.42 5.66
C ARG A 46 -12.08 0.72 6.64
N ILE A 47 -13.04 1.59 6.89
CA ILE A 47 -12.87 2.66 7.88
C ILE A 47 -12.59 2.06 9.26
N GLY A 48 -13.40 1.10 9.70
CA GLY A 48 -13.21 0.45 10.99
C GLY A 48 -11.93 -0.37 11.06
N ALA A 49 -11.64 -1.12 10.00
CA ALA A 49 -10.44 -1.93 9.95
C ALA A 49 -9.16 -1.07 10.02
N ASN A 50 -9.14 0.04 9.32
CA ASN A 50 -7.98 0.94 9.35
C ASN A 50 -7.86 1.70 10.68
N ARG A 51 -8.97 1.95 11.35
CA ARG A 51 -8.94 2.61 12.67
C ARG A 51 -8.12 1.81 13.66
N GLU A 52 -8.13 0.48 13.56
CA GLU A 52 -7.36 -0.38 14.46
C GLU A 52 -5.85 -0.20 14.27
N HIS A 53 -5.42 0.36 13.15
CA HIS A 53 -4.02 0.58 12.85
C HIS A 53 -3.68 2.05 12.64
N LEU A 54 -4.50 2.93 13.20
CA LEU A 54 -4.36 4.37 12.96
C LEU A 54 -2.97 4.89 13.28
N ASP A 55 -2.36 4.38 14.35
CA ASP A 55 -1.03 4.80 14.79
C ASP A 55 0.10 4.36 13.84
N GLU A 56 -0.19 3.46 12.92
CA GLU A 56 0.78 3.00 11.90
C GLU A 56 0.59 3.69 10.56
N LEU A 57 -0.44 4.54 10.44
CA LEU A 57 -0.81 5.14 9.16
C LEU A 57 -0.26 6.54 9.00
N LEU A 58 0.20 6.82 7.79
CA LEU A 58 0.71 8.12 7.37
C LEU A 58 0.00 8.49 6.07
N VAL A 59 -0.25 9.77 5.87
CA VAL A 59 -0.92 10.26 4.67
C VAL A 59 -0.07 11.30 3.96
N TYR A 60 -0.21 11.35 2.64
CA TYR A 60 0.31 12.43 1.82
C TYR A 60 -0.83 13.43 1.63
N ASP A 61 -0.66 14.61 2.20
CA ASP A 61 -1.69 15.65 2.24
C ASP A 61 -1.09 17.00 1.82
N ASP A 62 -1.40 17.44 0.61
CA ASP A 62 -0.96 18.73 0.09
C ASP A 62 -2.14 19.70 -0.02
N GLY A 63 -3.13 19.52 0.84
CA GLY A 63 -4.40 20.21 0.82
C GLY A 63 -5.56 19.23 0.75
N VAL A 64 -5.28 18.06 0.19
CA VAL A 64 -6.20 16.93 0.14
C VAL A 64 -5.35 15.65 0.27
N VAL A 65 -5.87 14.63 0.93
CA VAL A 65 -5.16 13.36 1.08
C VAL A 65 -5.17 12.63 -0.27
N LYS A 66 -3.99 12.33 -0.80
CA LYS A 66 -3.79 11.74 -2.12
C LYS A 66 -3.13 10.37 -2.11
N GLY A 67 -2.63 9.95 -0.98
CA GLY A 67 -2.00 8.65 -0.82
C GLY A 67 -1.80 8.33 0.64
N PHE A 68 -1.46 7.07 0.93
CA PHE A 68 -1.19 6.68 2.31
C PHE A 68 -0.17 5.56 2.38
N LEU A 69 0.39 5.40 3.57
CA LEU A 69 1.45 4.45 3.88
C LEU A 69 1.16 3.83 5.23
N ARG A 70 1.39 2.53 5.34
CA ARG A 70 1.39 1.84 6.63
C ARG A 70 2.67 1.04 6.75
N VAL A 71 3.44 1.30 7.80
CA VAL A 71 4.67 0.56 8.11
C VAL A 71 4.54 0.02 9.52
N ALA A 72 4.90 -1.24 9.70
CA ALA A 72 4.95 -1.88 11.01
C ALA A 72 6.06 -2.93 10.99
N ASP A 73 6.86 -2.98 12.05
CA ASP A 73 7.94 -3.97 12.19
C ASP A 73 8.88 -4.02 10.98
N SER A 74 9.25 -2.85 10.49
CA SER A 74 10.15 -2.65 9.34
C SER A 74 9.55 -3.11 8.01
N GLU A 75 8.30 -3.49 7.98
CA GLU A 75 7.62 -3.91 6.78
C GLU A 75 6.69 -2.81 6.24
N ILE A 76 6.79 -2.55 4.94
CA ILE A 76 5.78 -1.73 4.27
C ILE A 76 4.56 -2.60 4.08
N LYS A 77 3.53 -2.37 4.91
CA LYS A 77 2.29 -3.12 4.85
C LYS A 77 1.40 -2.65 3.71
N LYS A 78 1.34 -1.34 3.50
CA LYS A 78 0.51 -0.72 2.46
C LYS A 78 1.16 0.57 1.99
N LEU A 79 1.13 0.77 0.68
CA LEU A 79 1.56 2.02 0.05
C LEU A 79 0.68 2.20 -1.17
N PHE A 80 -0.26 3.15 -1.10
CA PHE A 80 -1.21 3.37 -2.17
C PHE A 80 -1.38 4.85 -2.47
N VAL A 81 -1.58 5.16 -3.75
CA VAL A 81 -1.83 6.51 -4.25
C VAL A 81 -3.16 6.49 -5.00
N GLU A 82 -3.95 7.55 -4.85
CA GLU A 82 -5.19 7.70 -5.58
C GLU A 82 -4.96 7.31 -7.05
N PRO A 83 -5.76 6.38 -7.61
CA PRO A 83 -5.47 5.85 -8.96
C PRO A 83 -5.24 6.89 -10.05
N VAL A 84 -6.04 7.98 -10.05
CA VAL A 84 -5.91 9.01 -11.08
C VAL A 84 -4.65 9.86 -10.93
N LEU A 85 -3.96 9.76 -9.79
CA LEU A 85 -2.77 10.55 -9.49
C LEU A 85 -1.49 9.70 -9.54
N GLN A 86 -1.58 8.45 -9.93
CA GLN A 86 -0.40 7.60 -10.05
C GLN A 86 0.50 8.15 -11.18
N GLY A 87 1.82 8.02 -10.98
CA GLY A 87 2.78 8.57 -11.92
C GLY A 87 3.16 10.02 -11.65
N SER A 88 2.65 10.62 -10.56
CA SER A 88 2.93 12.01 -10.20
C SER A 88 4.07 12.16 -9.18
N GLY A 89 4.69 11.06 -8.77
CA GLY A 89 5.80 11.08 -7.81
C GLY A 89 5.38 10.94 -6.36
N ILE A 90 4.09 10.86 -6.06
CA ILE A 90 3.61 10.73 -4.66
C ILE A 90 4.06 9.41 -4.06
N GLY A 91 3.95 8.31 -4.83
CA GLY A 91 4.38 7.00 -4.36
C GLY A 91 5.86 6.97 -4.01
N ALA A 92 6.69 7.60 -4.84
CA ALA A 92 8.14 7.68 -4.59
C ALA A 92 8.43 8.45 -3.31
N LYS A 93 7.69 9.53 -3.03
CA LYS A 93 7.88 10.32 -1.82
C LYS A 93 7.45 9.53 -0.58
N LEU A 94 6.34 8.81 -0.66
CA LEU A 94 5.89 7.95 0.44
C LEU A 94 6.90 6.85 0.71
N LEU A 95 7.43 6.22 -0.33
CA LEU A 95 8.43 5.16 -0.17
C LEU A 95 9.71 5.69 0.48
N LYS A 96 10.18 6.84 0.03
CA LYS A 96 11.37 7.47 0.62
C LYS A 96 11.15 7.75 2.10
N TYR A 97 9.98 8.27 2.45
CA TYR A 97 9.65 8.52 3.85
C TYR A 97 9.64 7.22 4.65
N ALA A 98 9.06 6.16 4.10
CA ALA A 98 9.03 4.86 4.76
C ALA A 98 10.44 4.37 5.11
N VAL A 99 11.37 4.48 4.18
CA VAL A 99 12.75 4.02 4.37
C VAL A 99 13.49 4.93 5.34
N GLU A 100 13.38 6.24 5.16
CA GLU A 100 14.22 7.19 5.92
C GLU A 100 13.67 7.51 7.29
N GLN A 101 12.35 7.55 7.46
CA GLN A 101 11.74 7.98 8.71
C GLN A 101 11.06 6.87 9.49
N GLU A 102 10.66 5.78 8.84
CA GLU A 102 9.95 4.68 9.47
C GLU A 102 10.75 3.39 9.50
N ASN A 103 11.99 3.44 9.06
CA ASN A 103 12.91 2.29 9.09
C ASN A 103 12.39 1.07 8.33
N ALA A 104 11.66 1.31 7.24
CA ALA A 104 11.17 0.22 6.40
C ALA A 104 12.32 -0.48 5.68
N ARG A 105 12.28 -1.81 5.63
CA ARG A 105 13.37 -2.61 5.06
C ARG A 105 12.89 -3.67 4.08
N PHE A 106 11.63 -4.05 4.14
CA PHE A 106 11.12 -5.10 3.25
C PHE A 106 9.61 -4.94 3.05
N LEU A 107 9.12 -5.69 2.07
CA LEU A 107 7.69 -5.77 1.79
C LEU A 107 7.39 -7.10 1.12
N TRP A 108 6.10 -7.42 1.04
CA TRP A 108 5.61 -8.54 0.24
C TRP A 108 4.74 -7.98 -0.89
N ALA A 109 5.02 -8.39 -2.12
CA ALA A 109 4.26 -7.94 -3.30
C ALA A 109 3.71 -9.15 -4.04
N LEU A 110 2.50 -9.02 -4.58
CA LEU A 110 1.94 -10.06 -5.44
C LEU A 110 2.84 -10.25 -6.65
N GLU A 111 3.22 -11.49 -6.92
CA GLU A 111 4.13 -11.82 -8.03
C GLU A 111 3.58 -11.32 -9.36
N LYS A 112 2.26 -11.38 -9.54
CA LYS A 112 1.61 -10.95 -10.77
C LYS A 112 1.43 -9.44 -10.87
N ASN A 113 1.69 -8.70 -9.81
CA ASN A 113 1.63 -7.25 -9.83
C ASN A 113 2.97 -6.68 -10.32
N GLU A 114 3.23 -6.87 -11.60
CA GLU A 114 4.52 -6.51 -12.21
C GLU A 114 4.82 -5.01 -12.10
N LYS A 115 3.79 -4.19 -12.16
CA LYS A 115 3.94 -2.73 -12.06
C LYS A 115 4.49 -2.32 -10.69
N ALA A 116 3.95 -2.91 -9.62
CA ALA A 116 4.43 -2.65 -8.27
C ALA A 116 5.87 -3.13 -8.10
N ILE A 117 6.17 -4.34 -8.56
CA ILE A 117 7.52 -4.89 -8.45
C ILE A 117 8.51 -4.00 -9.17
N ALA A 118 8.18 -3.53 -10.39
CA ALA A 118 9.04 -2.62 -11.14
C ALA A 118 9.25 -1.31 -10.40
N PHE A 119 8.20 -0.78 -9.76
CA PHE A 119 8.29 0.44 -8.97
C PHE A 119 9.28 0.27 -7.82
N TYR A 120 9.15 -0.82 -7.06
CA TYR A 120 10.06 -1.05 -5.94
C TYR A 120 11.50 -1.31 -6.39
N HIS A 121 11.69 -2.00 -7.52
CA HIS A 121 13.02 -2.19 -8.10
C HIS A 121 13.68 -0.85 -8.42
N ARG A 122 12.95 0.07 -9.03
CA ARG A 122 13.50 1.40 -9.36
C ARG A 122 13.93 2.17 -8.13
N HIS A 123 13.39 1.84 -6.97
CA HIS A 123 13.64 2.57 -5.74
C HIS A 123 14.51 1.80 -4.75
N GLY A 124 15.26 0.82 -5.22
CA GLY A 124 16.29 0.18 -4.41
C GLY A 124 15.90 -1.08 -3.68
N PHE A 125 14.72 -1.63 -3.96
CA PHE A 125 14.34 -2.92 -3.40
C PHE A 125 14.64 -4.02 -4.42
N ARG A 126 15.04 -5.19 -3.93
CA ARG A 126 15.31 -6.34 -4.79
C ARG A 126 14.41 -7.50 -4.39
N THR A 127 13.98 -8.25 -5.38
CA THR A 127 13.22 -9.47 -5.17
C THR A 127 14.13 -10.55 -4.57
N THR A 128 13.64 -11.24 -3.55
CA THR A 128 14.35 -12.37 -2.95
C THR A 128 13.73 -13.68 -3.42
N GLU A 129 14.29 -14.81 -2.95
CA GLU A 129 13.74 -16.12 -3.27
C GLU A 129 12.58 -16.50 -2.35
N GLU A 130 12.28 -15.68 -1.33
CA GLU A 130 11.21 -15.98 -0.40
C GLU A 130 9.85 -15.72 -1.03
N ARG A 131 8.98 -16.69 -0.97
CA ARG A 131 7.63 -16.63 -1.50
C ARG A 131 6.67 -17.27 -0.52
N LYS A 132 5.43 -16.81 -0.54
CA LYS A 132 4.34 -17.42 0.21
C LYS A 132 3.04 -17.15 -0.53
N PHE A 133 2.01 -17.93 -0.26
CA PHE A 133 0.70 -17.63 -0.83
C PHE A 133 0.07 -16.44 -0.11
N GLU A 134 -0.64 -15.60 -0.88
CA GLU A 134 -1.57 -14.66 -0.27
C GLU A 134 -2.64 -15.47 0.46
N GLU A 135 -2.93 -15.10 1.70
CA GLU A 135 -3.84 -15.86 2.55
C GLU A 135 -5.16 -16.15 1.85
N GLY A 136 -5.55 -17.41 1.88
CA GLY A 136 -6.80 -17.87 1.28
C GLY A 136 -6.79 -17.98 -0.24
N THR A 137 -5.61 -17.89 -0.88
CA THR A 137 -5.51 -17.93 -2.34
C THR A 137 -4.38 -18.85 -2.78
N THR A 138 -4.25 -19.02 -4.11
CA THR A 138 -3.15 -19.74 -4.73
C THR A 138 -2.20 -18.78 -5.46
N GLU A 139 -2.31 -17.47 -5.19
CA GLU A 139 -1.42 -16.48 -5.78
C GLU A 139 -0.24 -16.21 -4.86
N TYR A 140 0.96 -16.15 -5.45
CA TYR A 140 2.18 -15.94 -4.67
C TYR A 140 2.44 -14.48 -4.34
N LEU A 141 2.92 -14.28 -3.11
CA LEU A 141 3.60 -13.06 -2.72
C LEU A 141 5.11 -13.33 -2.78
N VAL A 142 5.87 -12.35 -3.22
CA VAL A 142 7.34 -12.41 -3.19
C VAL A 142 7.85 -11.37 -2.21
N ARG A 143 8.88 -11.73 -1.43
CA ARG A 143 9.50 -10.80 -0.50
C ARG A 143 10.51 -9.94 -1.25
N MET A 144 10.41 -8.64 -1.06
CA MET A 144 11.37 -7.68 -1.60
C MET A 144 12.08 -6.99 -0.45
N GLU A 145 13.39 -6.83 -0.56
CA GLU A 145 14.21 -6.22 0.49
C GLU A 145 14.98 -5.04 -0.04
N LEU A 146 15.17 -4.05 0.84
CA LEU A 146 15.96 -2.87 0.50
C LEU A 146 17.41 -3.29 0.30
N SER A 147 17.96 -2.95 -0.86
CA SER A 147 19.37 -3.20 -1.17
C SER A 147 20.25 -2.20 -0.42
N ARG A 148 21.41 -2.66 0.02
CA ARG A 148 22.31 -1.80 0.77
C ARG A 148 23.62 -1.65 0.04
#